data_2591da2dd871db56c2431a5105df734b
#
_entry.id   2591da2dd871db56c2431a5105df734b
#
_cell.length_a   1.000
_cell.length_b   1.000
_cell.length_c   1.000
_cell.angle_alpha   90.00
_cell.angle_beta   90.00
_cell.angle_gamma   90.00
#
_symmetry.space_group_name_H-M   'P 1'
#
loop_
_entity.id
_entity.type
_entity.pdbx_description
1 polymer ?
#
loop_
_entity_poly.entity_id
_entity_poly.type
_entity_poly.pdbx_seq_one_letter_code
_entity_poly.pdbx_strand_id
1 'polypeptide(L)'
;MRKKFTLLVLGLVLLAMLASVVLAQEGIIVTADTHEYSFSEQIVFRLMAESSSEINEITLIYRIGSAPITNSAHPEFSPARRVEAEYVWRLQRGEIPPGSDIEYSWRIKDAAGNALETEFITFIYVDDRFTWQSLTEGKVVLYWYDADQTFGQGLLSSAVESLARLEENVGVELEKPVKIVVYQSKADMQGALTSQGAVFEEQIITLGVVVAPDTVLLLGTHQDVDVTIAHELTHVVVGLATENPYADIPAWLDEGLAMYNEGKLRSGNAQALEAGIRQNRLLSVRSLTAPTGNPDEINLFYGEVYSVVDFLLQTYGREKMSGLLKVFKEGSLTDDALMKVYGFDQDELDAQWRESIGAPARVEMGERATPEAPETTEPAGGICWGALPGLALAVLSLSFKSQRKSGELGGTRGILSEG
;
A
#
# COMPACT_ATOMS: atom_id res chain seq x y z
N MET A 1 45.89 76.46 6.21
CA MET A 1 45.11 75.49 5.47
C MET A 1 45.22 74.03 5.98
N ARG A 2 46.35 73.55 6.53
CA ARG A 2 46.51 72.19 7.04
C ARG A 2 45.61 71.81 8.23
N LYS A 3 45.36 72.73 9.18
CA LYS A 3 44.52 72.43 10.36
C LYS A 3 43.00 72.30 10.06
N LYS A 4 42.49 72.96 9.02
CA LYS A 4 41.09 72.83 8.63
C LYS A 4 40.82 71.50 7.86
N PHE A 5 41.83 70.99 7.15
CA PHE A 5 41.71 69.72 6.43
C PHE A 5 41.68 68.52 7.40
N THR A 6 42.49 68.59 8.49
CA THR A 6 42.56 67.49 9.50
C THR A 6 41.23 67.40 10.29
N LEU A 7 40.56 68.51 10.57
CA LEU A 7 39.23 68.46 11.26
C LEU A 7 38.12 67.95 10.37
N LEU A 8 38.18 68.19 9.04
CA LEU A 8 37.19 67.68 8.10
C LEU A 8 37.31 66.16 7.90
N VAL A 9 38.57 65.62 7.85
CA VAL A 9 38.84 64.18 7.76
C VAL A 9 38.44 63.47 9.00
N LEU A 10 38.70 64.05 10.23
CA LEU A 10 38.30 63.45 11.48
C LEU A 10 36.77 63.43 11.65
N GLY A 11 36.06 64.46 11.17
CA GLY A 11 34.60 64.50 11.18
C GLY A 11 33.98 63.46 10.23
N LEU A 12 34.59 63.22 9.06
CA LEU A 12 34.13 62.18 8.11
C LEU A 12 34.38 60.76 8.63
N VAL A 13 35.52 60.50 9.31
CA VAL A 13 35.84 59.22 9.94
C VAL A 13 34.91 58.91 11.14
N LEU A 14 34.55 59.95 11.94
CA LEU A 14 33.61 59.81 13.03
C LEU A 14 32.20 59.58 12.55
N LEU A 15 31.78 60.18 11.41
CA LEU A 15 30.47 59.98 10.79
C LEU A 15 30.41 58.58 10.14
N ALA A 16 31.53 58.06 9.61
CA ALA A 16 31.61 56.70 9.07
C ALA A 16 31.59 55.63 10.17
N MET A 17 32.04 55.91 11.38
CA MET A 17 31.95 54.97 12.53
C MET A 17 30.56 54.90 13.18
N LEU A 18 29.70 55.88 12.95
CA LEU A 18 28.32 55.86 13.48
C LEU A 18 27.32 55.20 12.50
N ALA A 19 27.77 54.79 11.33
CA ALA A 19 26.93 54.11 10.33
C ALA A 19 27.12 52.56 10.31
N SER A 20 27.61 52.00 11.40
CA SER A 20 27.41 50.56 11.66
C SER A 20 25.97 50.39 12.17
N VAL A 21 25.00 50.70 11.34
CA VAL A 21 23.69 50.12 11.48
C VAL A 21 23.89 48.62 11.35
N VAL A 22 23.90 47.96 12.48
CA VAL A 22 23.61 46.51 12.51
C VAL A 22 22.23 46.44 11.84
N LEU A 23 22.22 46.13 10.57
CA LEU A 23 21.00 45.63 9.90
C LEU A 23 20.66 44.37 10.71
N ALA A 24 19.80 44.56 11.71
CA ALA A 24 19.11 43.40 12.28
C ALA A 24 18.55 42.62 11.09
N GLN A 25 18.90 41.39 10.99
CA GLN A 25 18.41 40.52 9.94
C GLN A 25 16.87 40.57 10.06
N GLU A 26 16.25 41.36 9.18
CA GLU A 26 14.79 41.47 9.13
C GLU A 26 14.32 40.17 8.53
N GLY A 27 13.77 39.26 9.35
CA GLY A 27 13.24 38.00 8.89
C GLY A 27 13.02 37.02 10.03
N ILE A 28 12.28 35.99 9.71
CA ILE A 28 12.01 34.86 10.60
C ILE A 28 13.18 33.88 10.48
N ILE A 29 13.68 33.39 11.62
CA ILE A 29 14.77 32.43 11.71
C ILE A 29 14.25 31.20 12.46
N VAL A 30 14.36 30.01 11.86
CA VAL A 30 14.13 28.74 12.55
C VAL A 30 15.41 28.36 13.31
N THR A 31 15.28 28.16 14.63
CA THR A 31 16.40 27.81 15.52
C THR A 31 16.43 26.32 15.87
N ALA A 32 15.27 25.64 15.79
CA ALA A 32 15.17 24.20 15.87
C ALA A 32 13.94 23.69 15.08
N ASP A 33 14.10 22.58 14.41
CA ASP A 33 13.06 21.86 13.67
C ASP A 33 13.32 20.37 13.87
N THR A 34 12.44 19.70 14.61
CA THR A 34 12.63 18.31 14.99
C THR A 34 11.31 17.53 14.91
N HIS A 35 11.46 16.23 14.73
CA HIS A 35 10.35 15.28 14.85
C HIS A 35 10.77 14.07 15.67
N GLU A 36 9.81 13.44 16.30
CA GLU A 36 9.94 12.14 16.96
C GLU A 36 8.63 11.37 16.78
N TYR A 37 8.67 10.04 16.88
CA TYR A 37 7.44 9.25 16.79
C TYR A 37 7.53 8.00 17.69
N SER A 38 6.35 7.46 18.02
CA SER A 38 6.14 6.11 18.54
C SER A 38 5.24 5.39 17.54
N PHE A 39 5.68 4.24 17.03
CA PHE A 39 4.96 3.52 15.98
C PHE A 39 3.52 3.18 16.39
N SER A 40 2.57 3.43 15.50
CA SER A 40 1.12 3.24 15.70
C SER A 40 0.50 4.03 16.86
N GLU A 41 1.23 5.00 17.45
CA GLU A 41 0.73 5.83 18.54
C GLU A 41 0.66 7.31 18.17
N GLN A 42 1.80 7.90 17.80
CA GLN A 42 1.87 9.33 17.47
C GLN A 42 3.13 9.72 16.71
N ILE A 43 3.05 10.87 16.03
CA ILE A 43 4.19 11.62 15.52
C ILE A 43 4.13 13.02 16.14
N VAL A 44 5.26 13.48 16.67
CA VAL A 44 5.39 14.79 17.31
C VAL A 44 6.34 15.66 16.48
N PHE A 45 5.85 16.81 16.02
CA PHE A 45 6.64 17.80 15.30
C PHE A 45 6.87 19.00 16.21
N ARG A 46 8.12 19.49 16.29
CA ARG A 46 8.47 20.65 17.11
C ARG A 46 9.23 21.67 16.29
N LEU A 47 8.85 22.92 16.47
CA LEU A 47 9.48 24.08 15.84
C LEU A 47 9.87 25.09 16.91
N MET A 48 11.10 25.61 16.82
CA MET A 48 11.51 26.83 17.52
C MET A 48 11.88 27.89 16.49
N ALA A 49 11.30 29.06 16.60
CA ALA A 49 11.55 30.16 15.66
C ALA A 49 11.64 31.52 16.38
N GLU A 50 12.41 32.42 15.79
CA GLU A 50 12.60 33.79 16.26
C GLU A 50 12.39 34.79 15.13
N SER A 51 11.85 35.98 15.46
CA SER A 51 11.76 37.11 14.57
C SER A 51 11.97 38.43 15.30
N SER A 52 12.31 39.49 14.56
CA SER A 52 12.34 40.85 15.08
C SER A 52 10.96 41.36 15.47
N SER A 53 9.88 40.77 14.92
CA SER A 53 8.46 41.05 15.22
C SER A 53 7.84 39.82 15.90
N GLU A 54 6.61 40.00 16.41
CA GLU A 54 5.85 38.94 17.04
C GLU A 54 5.41 37.90 15.97
N ILE A 55 5.81 36.64 16.13
CA ILE A 55 5.33 35.51 15.31
C ILE A 55 3.89 35.24 15.76
N ASN A 56 2.94 35.26 14.83
CA ASN A 56 1.51 35.16 15.11
C ASN A 56 0.79 34.08 14.30
N GLU A 57 1.45 33.45 13.33
CA GLU A 57 0.89 32.32 12.57
C GLU A 57 1.97 31.26 12.33
N ILE A 58 1.67 29.99 12.66
CA ILE A 58 2.48 28.82 12.36
C ILE A 58 1.58 27.75 11.79
N THR A 59 1.94 27.22 10.63
CA THR A 59 1.24 26.12 9.97
C THR A 59 2.23 25.01 9.69
N LEU A 60 1.95 23.80 10.18
CA LEU A 60 2.63 22.57 9.76
C LEU A 60 1.97 22.09 8.48
N ILE A 61 2.78 21.75 7.48
CA ILE A 61 2.37 21.14 6.22
C ILE A 61 3.02 19.75 6.19
N TYR A 62 2.25 18.69 5.97
CA TYR A 62 2.80 17.33 5.97
C TYR A 62 2.06 16.42 4.99
N ARG A 63 2.76 15.36 4.52
CA ARG A 63 2.21 14.35 3.62
C ARG A 63 2.85 12.98 3.87
N ILE A 64 2.15 11.92 3.43
CA ILE A 64 2.58 10.53 3.58
C ILE A 64 2.94 9.99 2.20
N GLY A 65 4.17 9.50 2.04
CA GLY A 65 4.66 8.88 0.83
C GLY A 65 4.50 9.76 -0.42
N SER A 66 4.24 9.12 -1.54
CA SER A 66 3.96 9.79 -2.81
C SER A 66 2.49 10.24 -2.96
N ALA A 67 1.69 10.19 -1.89
CA ALA A 67 0.29 10.60 -1.93
C ALA A 67 0.17 12.07 -2.36
N PRO A 68 -0.75 12.40 -3.28
CA PRO A 68 -0.94 13.78 -3.75
C PRO A 68 -1.60 14.66 -2.67
N ILE A 69 -2.07 14.07 -1.58
CA ILE A 69 -2.78 14.77 -0.51
C ILE A 69 -1.77 15.39 0.45
N THR A 70 -1.83 16.72 0.57
CA THR A 70 -1.08 17.49 1.56
C THR A 70 -2.01 17.87 2.69
N ASN A 71 -1.63 17.57 3.92
CA ASN A 71 -2.35 17.93 5.13
C ASN A 71 -1.76 19.21 5.72
N SER A 72 -2.55 19.95 6.50
CA SER A 72 -2.07 21.08 7.28
C SER A 72 -2.64 21.06 8.70
N ALA A 73 -1.81 21.51 9.65
CA ALA A 73 -2.20 21.67 11.04
C ALA A 73 -1.73 23.03 11.58
N HIS A 74 -2.45 23.56 12.54
CA HIS A 74 -2.14 24.81 13.19
C HIS A 74 -1.86 24.52 14.68
N PRO A 75 -0.58 24.34 15.08
CA PRO A 75 -0.24 24.11 16.47
C PRO A 75 -0.64 25.31 17.34
N GLU A 76 -1.06 25.04 18.56
CA GLU A 76 -1.33 26.09 19.53
C GLU A 76 0.00 26.63 20.09
N PHE A 77 0.18 27.94 20.10
CA PHE A 77 1.32 28.63 20.71
C PHE A 77 0.93 30.02 21.16
N SER A 78 1.73 30.65 22.01
CA SER A 78 1.54 32.03 22.40
C SER A 78 2.36 32.96 21.48
N PRO A 79 1.73 33.92 20.78
CA PRO A 79 2.44 34.87 19.94
C PRO A 79 3.55 35.59 20.68
N ALA A 80 4.76 35.60 20.13
CA ALA A 80 5.95 36.23 20.70
C ALA A 80 7.04 36.37 19.63
N ARG A 81 8.13 37.10 19.95
CA ARG A 81 9.30 37.21 19.07
C ARG A 81 10.12 35.92 19.02
N ARG A 82 10.04 35.10 20.08
CA ARG A 82 10.59 33.75 20.15
C ARG A 82 9.46 32.82 20.53
N VAL A 83 9.22 31.81 19.70
CA VAL A 83 8.13 30.85 19.86
C VAL A 83 8.65 29.42 19.85
N GLU A 84 7.93 28.58 20.57
CA GLU A 84 8.02 27.12 20.51
C GLU A 84 6.62 26.61 20.17
N ALA A 85 6.52 25.78 19.13
CA ALA A 85 5.28 25.20 18.69
C ALA A 85 5.43 23.70 18.58
N GLU A 86 4.44 22.96 19.07
CA GLU A 86 4.38 21.52 19.03
C GLU A 86 3.06 21.08 18.40
N TYR A 87 3.12 20.13 17.48
CA TYR A 87 1.95 19.43 16.97
C TYR A 87 2.09 17.94 17.20
N VAL A 88 1.10 17.32 17.85
CA VAL A 88 1.03 15.88 18.11
C VAL A 88 -0.02 15.27 17.18
N TRP A 89 0.44 14.54 16.16
CA TRP A 89 -0.42 13.74 15.31
C TRP A 89 -0.63 12.36 15.96
N ARG A 90 -1.81 12.15 16.52
CA ARG A 90 -2.20 10.86 17.11
C ARG A 90 -2.62 9.91 16.01
N LEU A 91 -2.08 8.70 16.03
CA LEU A 91 -2.28 7.67 15.02
C LEU A 91 -3.18 6.55 15.54
N GLN A 92 -3.87 5.94 14.59
CA GLN A 92 -4.52 4.64 14.82
C GLN A 92 -3.62 3.51 14.30
N ARG A 93 -3.80 2.31 14.82
CA ARG A 93 -3.05 1.13 14.36
C ARG A 93 -3.25 0.92 12.86
N GLY A 94 -2.14 0.83 12.12
CA GLY A 94 -2.13 0.64 10.67
C GLY A 94 -2.56 1.85 9.84
N GLU A 95 -2.70 3.04 10.45
CA GLU A 95 -3.04 4.27 9.72
C GLU A 95 -1.91 4.69 8.77
N ILE A 96 -0.68 4.56 9.22
CA ILE A 96 0.51 4.78 8.41
C ILE A 96 1.28 3.46 8.31
N PRO A 97 1.45 2.90 7.11
CA PRO A 97 2.24 1.69 6.93
C PRO A 97 3.72 1.89 7.32
N PRO A 98 4.36 0.87 7.92
CA PRO A 98 5.81 0.92 8.15
C PRO A 98 6.56 1.01 6.83
N GLY A 99 7.66 1.76 6.80
CA GLY A 99 8.42 2.06 5.59
C GLY A 99 7.90 3.26 4.81
N SER A 100 6.81 3.91 5.25
CA SER A 100 6.31 5.14 4.63
C SER A 100 7.31 6.29 4.79
N ASP A 101 7.50 7.07 3.73
CA ASP A 101 8.18 8.35 3.82
C ASP A 101 7.19 9.39 4.35
N ILE A 102 7.59 10.11 5.40
CA ILE A 102 6.83 11.26 5.91
C ILE A 102 7.60 12.51 5.55
N GLU A 103 6.93 13.44 4.90
CA GLU A 103 7.49 14.73 4.55
C GLU A 103 6.74 15.83 5.26
N TYR A 104 7.47 16.80 5.81
CA TYR A 104 6.86 17.93 6.46
C TYR A 104 7.67 19.22 6.28
N SER A 105 6.98 20.37 6.35
CA SER A 105 7.56 21.72 6.35
C SER A 105 6.71 22.65 7.20
N TRP A 106 7.26 23.82 7.50
CA TRP A 106 6.59 24.84 8.27
C TRP A 106 6.38 26.11 7.46
N ARG A 107 5.22 26.73 7.61
CA ARG A 107 4.95 28.08 7.15
C ARG A 107 4.74 28.96 8.38
N ILE A 108 5.53 30.03 8.49
CA ILE A 108 5.60 30.91 9.66
C ILE A 108 5.37 32.33 9.19
N LYS A 109 4.55 33.11 9.93
CA LYS A 109 4.34 34.54 9.66
C LYS A 109 4.49 35.33 10.94
N ASP A 110 4.96 36.60 10.80
CA ASP A 110 5.03 37.56 11.90
C ASP A 110 4.12 38.78 11.69
N ALA A 111 3.96 39.60 12.74
CA ALA A 111 3.09 40.77 12.72
C ALA A 111 3.62 41.89 11.81
N ALA A 112 4.89 41.88 11.39
CA ALA A 112 5.44 42.81 10.40
C ALA A 112 5.13 42.41 8.96
N GLY A 113 4.51 41.22 8.74
CA GLY A 113 4.16 40.71 7.43
C GLY A 113 5.26 39.85 6.79
N ASN A 114 6.35 39.54 7.52
CA ASN A 114 7.34 38.58 7.02
C ASN A 114 6.74 37.19 7.04
N ALA A 115 7.07 36.39 6.01
CA ALA A 115 6.69 35.00 5.90
C ALA A 115 7.91 34.15 5.55
N LEU A 116 8.02 32.98 6.16
CA LEU A 116 9.03 31.96 5.88
C LEU A 116 8.32 30.63 5.65
N GLU A 117 8.70 29.93 4.58
CA GLU A 117 8.36 28.53 4.35
C GLU A 117 9.67 27.73 4.37
N THR A 118 9.74 26.70 5.24
CA THR A 118 10.93 25.88 5.37
C THR A 118 10.97 24.86 4.22
N GLU A 119 12.15 24.34 3.90
CA GLU A 119 12.29 23.17 3.03
C GLU A 119 11.60 21.96 3.67
N PHE A 120 11.14 21.02 2.82
CA PHE A 120 10.58 19.77 3.32
C PHE A 120 11.67 18.89 3.95
N ILE A 121 11.41 18.42 5.16
CA ILE A 121 12.17 17.38 5.84
C ILE A 121 11.48 16.06 5.59
N THR A 122 12.25 15.04 5.16
CA THR A 122 11.75 13.69 4.91
C THR A 122 12.36 12.73 5.92
N PHE A 123 11.55 11.86 6.49
CA PHE A 123 12.01 10.72 7.30
C PHE A 123 11.20 9.47 6.99
N ILE A 124 11.81 8.30 7.24
CA ILE A 124 11.15 7.01 7.05
C ILE A 124 10.47 6.62 8.36
N TYR A 125 9.16 6.40 8.31
CA TYR A 125 8.38 5.93 9.43
C TYR A 125 8.45 4.41 9.48
N VAL A 126 9.21 3.85 10.42
CA VAL A 126 9.36 2.41 10.62
C VAL A 126 8.77 1.98 11.96
N ASP A 127 8.54 0.69 12.12
CA ASP A 127 8.11 0.12 13.40
C ASP A 127 9.29 0.13 14.38
N ASP A 128 9.32 1.11 15.28
CA ASP A 128 10.41 1.37 16.23
C ASP A 128 10.55 0.34 17.37
N ARG A 129 9.60 -0.64 17.41
CA ARG A 129 9.70 -1.78 18.33
C ARG A 129 10.85 -2.73 17.97
N PHE A 130 11.38 -2.66 16.74
CA PHE A 130 12.39 -3.57 16.20
C PHE A 130 13.61 -2.83 15.66
N THR A 131 14.75 -3.54 15.67
CA THR A 131 15.98 -3.07 15.02
C THR A 131 16.03 -3.63 13.60
N TRP A 132 15.65 -2.83 12.63
CA TRP A 132 15.58 -3.21 11.23
C TRP A 132 16.96 -3.26 10.56
N GLN A 133 17.18 -4.31 9.77
CA GLN A 133 18.21 -4.37 8.76
C GLN A 133 17.58 -4.02 7.41
N SER A 134 18.40 -3.60 6.45
CA SER A 134 17.91 -3.31 5.09
C SER A 134 18.92 -3.68 4.02
N LEU A 135 18.40 -4.06 2.85
CA LEU A 135 19.15 -4.25 1.62
C LEU A 135 18.39 -3.59 0.48
N THR A 136 19.15 -3.13 -0.51
CA THR A 136 18.58 -2.51 -1.71
C THR A 136 19.23 -3.09 -2.95
N GLU A 137 18.41 -3.48 -3.92
CA GLU A 137 18.86 -3.87 -5.27
C GLU A 137 17.89 -3.30 -6.32
N GLY A 138 18.43 -2.51 -7.24
CA GLY A 138 17.63 -1.80 -8.24
C GLY A 138 16.60 -0.87 -7.59
N LYS A 139 15.32 -1.17 -7.80
CA LYS A 139 14.19 -0.42 -7.24
C LYS A 139 13.52 -1.14 -6.05
N VAL A 140 14.13 -2.20 -5.53
CA VAL A 140 13.60 -2.95 -4.37
C VAL A 140 14.38 -2.58 -3.12
N VAL A 141 13.67 -2.17 -2.07
CA VAL A 141 14.21 -1.94 -0.72
C VAL A 141 13.56 -2.95 0.22
N LEU A 142 14.35 -3.85 0.79
CA LEU A 142 13.90 -4.86 1.74
C LEU A 142 14.29 -4.47 3.15
N TYR A 143 13.34 -4.54 4.09
CA TYR A 143 13.54 -4.39 5.52
C TYR A 143 13.17 -5.68 6.25
N TRP A 144 14.01 -6.10 7.20
CA TRP A 144 13.74 -7.26 8.08
C TRP A 144 14.41 -7.07 9.44
N TYR A 145 14.02 -7.86 10.42
CA TYR A 145 14.65 -7.91 11.75
C TYR A 145 14.74 -9.37 12.21
N ASP A 146 15.54 -9.61 13.27
CA ASP A 146 15.66 -10.90 13.97
C ASP A 146 15.97 -12.12 13.07
N ALA A 147 16.68 -11.88 11.96
CA ALA A 147 17.24 -12.89 11.09
C ALA A 147 18.58 -12.45 10.51
N ASP A 148 19.36 -13.38 9.97
CA ASP A 148 20.68 -13.07 9.43
C ASP A 148 20.65 -12.40 8.05
N GLN A 149 21.79 -11.93 7.59
CA GLN A 149 21.91 -11.28 6.29
C GLN A 149 21.63 -12.23 5.11
N THR A 150 21.88 -13.54 5.28
CA THR A 150 21.61 -14.54 4.24
C THR A 150 20.12 -14.65 3.96
N PHE A 151 19.29 -14.58 5.02
CA PHE A 151 17.84 -14.53 4.90
C PHE A 151 17.40 -13.32 4.06
N GLY A 152 17.87 -12.10 4.42
CA GLY A 152 17.53 -10.88 3.68
C GLY A 152 17.98 -10.92 2.23
N GLN A 153 19.19 -11.44 1.94
CA GLN A 153 19.69 -11.61 0.58
C GLN A 153 18.85 -12.58 -0.25
N GLY A 154 18.42 -13.71 0.35
CA GLY A 154 17.54 -14.66 -0.31
C GLY A 154 16.21 -14.04 -0.73
N LEU A 155 15.55 -13.32 0.18
CA LEU A 155 14.30 -12.65 -0.12
C LEU A 155 14.45 -11.53 -1.16
N LEU A 156 15.52 -10.76 -1.10
CA LEU A 156 15.79 -9.71 -2.09
C LEU A 156 16.02 -10.32 -3.48
N SER A 157 16.78 -11.40 -3.57
CA SER A 157 16.98 -12.13 -4.83
C SER A 157 15.65 -12.63 -5.41
N SER A 158 14.80 -13.25 -4.58
CA SER A 158 13.45 -13.70 -4.99
C SER A 158 12.59 -12.55 -5.51
N ALA A 159 12.65 -11.38 -4.85
CA ALA A 159 11.92 -10.19 -5.27
C ALA A 159 12.41 -9.69 -6.66
N VAL A 160 13.72 -9.56 -6.85
CA VAL A 160 14.31 -9.11 -8.11
C VAL A 160 14.02 -10.09 -9.26
N GLU A 161 14.13 -11.40 -9.01
CA GLU A 161 13.80 -12.43 -9.98
C GLU A 161 12.31 -12.42 -10.35
N SER A 162 11.44 -12.18 -9.39
CA SER A 162 10.00 -12.09 -9.61
C SER A 162 9.64 -10.88 -10.48
N LEU A 163 10.27 -9.73 -10.27
CA LEU A 163 10.10 -8.54 -11.09
C LEU A 163 10.59 -8.77 -12.52
N ALA A 164 11.73 -9.43 -12.68
CA ALA A 164 12.25 -9.78 -14.00
C ALA A 164 11.30 -10.71 -14.77
N ARG A 165 10.71 -11.71 -14.09
CA ARG A 165 9.69 -12.59 -14.70
C ARG A 165 8.42 -11.80 -15.10
N LEU A 166 7.99 -10.87 -14.27
CA LEU A 166 6.80 -10.04 -14.56
C LEU A 166 7.05 -9.16 -15.80
N GLU A 167 8.21 -8.53 -15.91
CA GLU A 167 8.61 -7.78 -17.09
C GLU A 167 8.67 -8.66 -18.33
N GLU A 168 9.33 -9.84 -18.24
CA GLU A 168 9.45 -10.79 -19.35
C GLU A 168 8.10 -11.31 -19.83
N ASN A 169 7.22 -11.72 -18.91
CA ASN A 169 5.98 -12.43 -19.24
C ASN A 169 4.80 -11.51 -19.51
N VAL A 170 4.73 -10.36 -18.84
CA VAL A 170 3.59 -9.44 -18.89
C VAL A 170 3.94 -8.14 -19.61
N GLY A 171 5.22 -7.79 -19.67
CA GLY A 171 5.71 -6.57 -20.33
C GLY A 171 5.45 -5.31 -19.50
N VAL A 172 5.46 -5.43 -18.16
CA VAL A 172 5.29 -4.33 -17.22
C VAL A 172 6.50 -4.24 -16.31
N GLU A 173 7.09 -3.05 -16.23
CA GLU A 173 8.24 -2.74 -15.39
C GLU A 173 7.82 -1.97 -14.14
N LEU A 174 8.54 -2.19 -13.04
CA LEU A 174 8.42 -1.37 -11.85
C LEU A 174 8.96 0.05 -12.12
N GLU A 175 8.10 1.05 -12.15
CA GLU A 175 8.50 2.45 -12.45
C GLU A 175 9.14 3.15 -11.24
N LYS A 176 8.64 2.91 -10.03
CA LYS A 176 9.05 3.55 -8.78
C LYS A 176 9.66 2.53 -7.81
N PRO A 177 10.50 2.95 -6.84
CA PRO A 177 10.97 2.04 -5.80
C PRO A 177 9.80 1.41 -5.03
N VAL A 178 9.95 0.12 -4.68
CA VAL A 178 9.03 -0.63 -3.82
C VAL A 178 9.74 -1.02 -2.53
N LYS A 179 9.02 -0.97 -1.42
CA LYS A 179 9.47 -1.35 -0.09
C LYS A 179 8.82 -2.66 0.33
N ILE A 180 9.62 -3.59 0.78
CA ILE A 180 9.17 -4.88 1.32
C ILE A 180 9.57 -4.92 2.79
N VAL A 181 8.61 -4.99 3.70
CA VAL A 181 8.82 -5.00 5.14
C VAL A 181 8.45 -6.38 5.68
N VAL A 182 9.45 -7.12 6.17
CA VAL A 182 9.31 -8.54 6.54
C VAL A 182 9.25 -8.70 8.04
N TYR A 183 8.09 -9.12 8.53
CA TYR A 183 7.85 -9.42 9.95
C TYR A 183 8.16 -10.88 10.27
N GLN A 184 8.75 -11.14 11.44
CA GLN A 184 9.13 -12.49 11.87
C GLN A 184 8.04 -13.20 12.67
N SER A 185 6.93 -12.53 13.01
CA SER A 185 5.80 -13.16 13.64
C SER A 185 4.46 -12.60 13.17
N LYS A 186 3.41 -13.44 13.22
CA LYS A 186 2.02 -13.02 12.95
C LYS A 186 1.60 -11.86 13.84
N ALA A 187 1.91 -11.91 15.13
CA ALA A 187 1.51 -10.90 16.10
C ALA A 187 2.15 -9.54 15.81
N ASP A 188 3.43 -9.53 15.44
CA ASP A 188 4.15 -8.30 15.09
C ASP A 188 3.59 -7.67 13.84
N MET A 189 3.37 -8.47 12.78
CA MET A 189 2.76 -8.01 11.53
C MET A 189 1.34 -7.49 11.74
N GLN A 190 0.52 -8.18 12.53
CA GLN A 190 -0.82 -7.71 12.88
C GLN A 190 -0.81 -6.37 13.62
N GLY A 191 0.22 -6.12 14.44
CA GLY A 191 0.42 -4.83 15.11
C GLY A 191 0.63 -3.67 14.14
N ALA A 192 1.07 -3.94 12.91
CA ALA A 192 1.30 -2.95 11.85
C ALA A 192 0.12 -2.80 10.88
N LEU A 193 -0.88 -3.67 10.96
CA LEU A 193 -2.05 -3.65 10.07
C LEU A 193 -3.25 -2.99 10.74
N THR A 194 -4.11 -2.38 9.92
CA THR A 194 -5.41 -1.90 10.36
C THR A 194 -6.23 -3.06 10.94
N SER A 195 -6.90 -2.83 12.07
CA SER A 195 -7.71 -3.86 12.72
C SER A 195 -8.90 -4.27 11.86
N GLN A 196 -8.98 -5.56 11.57
CA GLN A 196 -10.11 -6.19 10.87
C GLN A 196 -11.12 -6.82 11.85
N GLY A 197 -10.88 -6.67 13.14
CA GLY A 197 -11.68 -7.27 14.22
C GLY A 197 -11.06 -8.53 14.80
N ALA A 198 -11.26 -8.75 16.10
CA ALA A 198 -10.57 -9.80 16.87
C ALA A 198 -10.76 -11.22 16.32
N VAL A 199 -11.98 -11.57 15.86
CA VAL A 199 -12.27 -12.90 15.30
C VAL A 199 -11.50 -13.14 14.00
N PHE A 200 -11.42 -12.14 13.14
CA PHE A 200 -10.67 -12.21 11.90
C PHE A 200 -9.17 -12.37 12.17
N GLU A 201 -8.63 -11.52 13.04
CA GLU A 201 -7.20 -11.51 13.39
C GLU A 201 -6.75 -12.82 14.06
N GLU A 202 -7.63 -13.51 14.82
CA GLU A 202 -7.34 -14.79 15.44
C GLU A 202 -7.34 -15.94 14.42
N GLN A 203 -8.30 -15.96 13.49
CA GLN A 203 -8.55 -17.09 12.60
C GLN A 203 -7.78 -17.02 11.29
N ILE A 204 -7.43 -15.82 10.82
CA ILE A 204 -6.81 -15.62 9.52
C ILE A 204 -5.33 -15.30 9.68
N ILE A 205 -4.50 -15.96 8.87
CA ILE A 205 -3.07 -15.68 8.76
C ILE A 205 -2.86 -14.96 7.44
N THR A 206 -2.57 -13.66 7.52
CA THR A 206 -2.11 -12.89 6.37
C THR A 206 -0.64 -13.21 6.15
N LEU A 207 -0.27 -13.74 4.98
CA LEU A 207 1.11 -14.08 4.64
C LEU A 207 1.82 -12.91 3.95
N GLY A 208 1.09 -12.14 3.15
CA GLY A 208 1.52 -10.91 2.52
C GLY A 208 0.34 -9.97 2.33
N VAL A 209 0.61 -8.69 2.18
CA VAL A 209 -0.39 -7.66 1.87
C VAL A 209 0.27 -6.39 1.37
N VAL A 210 -0.30 -5.80 0.31
CA VAL A 210 0.03 -4.44 -0.14
C VAL A 210 -0.69 -3.44 0.79
N VAL A 211 0.07 -2.62 1.49
CA VAL A 211 -0.45 -1.65 2.48
C VAL A 211 -0.37 -0.20 1.99
N ALA A 212 0.41 0.04 0.95
CA ALA A 212 0.51 1.31 0.24
C ALA A 212 0.89 1.05 -1.22
N PRO A 213 0.73 2.00 -2.14
CA PRO A 213 1.04 1.80 -3.56
C PRO A 213 2.45 1.30 -3.86
N ASP A 214 3.38 1.49 -2.93
CA ASP A 214 4.79 1.13 -3.05
C ASP A 214 5.30 0.26 -1.88
N THR A 215 4.42 -0.26 -1.02
CA THR A 215 4.83 -0.96 0.20
C THR A 215 4.07 -2.25 0.43
N VAL A 216 4.82 -3.34 0.60
CA VAL A 216 4.34 -4.68 0.91
C VAL A 216 4.79 -5.08 2.31
N LEU A 217 3.88 -5.62 3.13
CA LEU A 217 4.21 -6.32 4.36
C LEU A 217 4.17 -7.83 4.14
N LEU A 218 5.15 -8.55 4.67
CA LEU A 218 5.28 -9.99 4.54
C LEU A 218 5.52 -10.66 5.89
N LEU A 219 4.97 -11.85 6.07
CA LEU A 219 5.33 -12.75 7.16
C LEU A 219 6.49 -13.65 6.71
N GLY A 220 7.70 -13.39 7.19
CA GLY A 220 8.94 -14.06 6.75
C GLY A 220 9.11 -15.51 7.22
N THR A 221 8.28 -15.99 8.14
CA THR A 221 8.45 -17.32 8.77
C THR A 221 7.64 -18.45 8.11
N HIS A 222 6.95 -18.21 6.99
CA HIS A 222 6.28 -19.28 6.25
C HIS A 222 7.16 -19.88 5.13
N GLN A 223 6.84 -21.11 4.71
CA GLN A 223 7.68 -21.87 3.78
C GLN A 223 7.72 -21.33 2.35
N ASP A 224 6.64 -20.67 1.91
CA ASP A 224 6.47 -20.19 0.53
C ASP A 224 6.58 -18.66 0.47
N VAL A 225 7.48 -18.06 1.28
CA VAL A 225 7.62 -16.59 1.36
C VAL A 225 8.07 -15.97 0.03
N ASP A 226 8.91 -16.66 -0.73
CA ASP A 226 9.35 -16.29 -2.07
C ASP A 226 8.18 -16.24 -3.08
N VAL A 227 7.28 -17.20 -3.00
CA VAL A 227 6.05 -17.22 -3.83
C VAL A 227 5.13 -16.07 -3.43
N THR A 228 4.98 -15.80 -2.12
CA THR A 228 4.20 -14.67 -1.63
C THR A 228 4.81 -13.34 -2.07
N ILE A 229 6.14 -13.20 -2.05
CA ILE A 229 6.81 -12.00 -2.59
C ILE A 229 6.41 -11.78 -4.06
N ALA A 230 6.45 -12.82 -4.89
CA ALA A 230 6.10 -12.71 -6.31
C ALA A 230 4.65 -12.29 -6.51
N HIS A 231 3.74 -12.82 -5.70
CA HIS A 231 2.32 -12.47 -5.70
C HIS A 231 2.09 -11.01 -5.34
N GLU A 232 2.57 -10.58 -4.17
CA GLU A 232 2.35 -9.21 -3.67
C GLU A 232 3.03 -8.14 -4.52
N LEU A 233 4.24 -8.41 -5.03
CA LEU A 233 4.92 -7.49 -5.94
C LEU A 233 4.17 -7.33 -7.25
N THR A 234 3.44 -8.35 -7.70
CA THR A 234 2.62 -8.22 -8.91
C THR A 234 1.50 -7.22 -8.70
N HIS A 235 0.80 -7.27 -7.56
CA HIS A 235 -0.22 -6.26 -7.22
C HIS A 235 0.36 -4.84 -7.19
N VAL A 236 1.55 -4.65 -6.63
CA VAL A 236 2.21 -3.33 -6.62
C VAL A 236 2.51 -2.85 -8.04
N VAL A 237 3.17 -3.70 -8.85
CA VAL A 237 3.57 -3.30 -10.21
C VAL A 237 2.37 -3.07 -11.11
N VAL A 238 1.39 -3.96 -11.06
CA VAL A 238 0.14 -3.84 -11.84
C VAL A 238 -0.66 -2.63 -11.37
N GLY A 239 -0.78 -2.42 -10.06
CA GLY A 239 -1.45 -1.25 -9.49
C GLY A 239 -0.84 0.07 -9.97
N LEU A 240 0.50 0.20 -9.92
CA LEU A 240 1.20 1.39 -10.44
C LEU A 240 1.06 1.54 -11.97
N ALA A 241 1.05 0.42 -12.70
CA ALA A 241 0.92 0.42 -14.16
C ALA A 241 -0.50 0.78 -14.64
N THR A 242 -1.50 0.60 -13.78
CA THR A 242 -2.93 0.83 -14.10
C THR A 242 -3.54 1.97 -13.31
N GLU A 243 -2.76 2.64 -12.46
CA GLU A 243 -3.24 3.72 -11.58
C GLU A 243 -4.00 4.79 -12.38
N ASN A 244 -5.28 4.95 -12.07
CA ASN A 244 -6.14 6.01 -12.60
C ASN A 244 -7.24 6.35 -11.58
N PRO A 245 -7.85 7.56 -11.65
CA PRO A 245 -8.85 8.00 -10.68
C PRO A 245 -10.28 7.49 -10.94
N TYR A 246 -10.51 6.64 -11.96
CA TYR A 246 -11.85 6.31 -12.42
C TYR A 246 -12.31 4.90 -12.05
N ALA A 247 -11.44 3.90 -12.16
CA ALA A 247 -11.79 2.52 -11.87
C ALA A 247 -10.53 1.67 -11.61
N ASP A 248 -10.66 0.69 -10.74
CA ASP A 248 -9.69 -0.37 -10.58
C ASP A 248 -9.81 -1.40 -11.70
N ILE A 249 -8.74 -2.17 -11.93
CA ILE A 249 -8.81 -3.33 -12.84
C ILE A 249 -9.69 -4.43 -12.21
N PRO A 250 -10.31 -5.30 -13.04
CA PRO A 250 -11.13 -6.37 -12.49
C PRO A 250 -10.30 -7.38 -11.71
N ALA A 251 -10.86 -7.91 -10.62
CA ALA A 251 -10.16 -8.83 -9.72
C ALA A 251 -9.63 -10.08 -10.43
N TRP A 252 -10.34 -10.61 -11.46
CA TRP A 252 -9.85 -11.76 -12.21
C TRP A 252 -8.52 -11.48 -12.94
N LEU A 253 -8.29 -10.23 -13.35
CA LEU A 253 -7.05 -9.84 -14.01
C LEU A 253 -5.94 -9.60 -12.99
N ASP A 254 -6.22 -8.88 -11.91
CA ASP A 254 -5.27 -8.55 -10.86
C ASP A 254 -4.75 -9.82 -10.17
N GLU A 255 -5.65 -10.62 -9.62
CA GLU A 255 -5.33 -11.90 -8.97
C GLU A 255 -4.74 -12.92 -9.96
N GLY A 256 -5.25 -12.93 -11.20
CA GLY A 256 -4.76 -13.84 -12.23
C GLY A 256 -3.31 -13.55 -12.63
N LEU A 257 -2.93 -12.28 -12.74
CA LEU A 257 -1.54 -11.87 -12.99
C LEU A 257 -0.64 -12.21 -11.81
N ALA A 258 -1.11 -11.98 -10.57
CA ALA A 258 -0.38 -12.35 -9.36
C ALA A 258 -0.13 -13.85 -9.29
N MET A 259 -1.16 -14.67 -9.50
CA MET A 259 -1.05 -16.13 -9.56
C MET A 259 -0.15 -16.61 -10.69
N TYR A 260 -0.18 -15.96 -11.87
CA TYR A 260 0.68 -16.31 -12.99
C TYR A 260 2.15 -16.04 -12.70
N ASN A 261 2.47 -14.91 -12.03
CA ASN A 261 3.83 -14.55 -11.65
C ASN A 261 4.40 -15.40 -10.50
N GLU A 262 3.58 -16.12 -9.73
CA GLU A 262 4.07 -17.17 -8.81
C GLU A 262 4.88 -18.28 -9.55
N GLY A 263 4.75 -18.35 -10.88
CA GLY A 263 5.50 -19.23 -11.78
C GLY A 263 4.89 -20.62 -11.94
N LYS A 264 4.10 -21.10 -11.00
CA LYS A 264 3.45 -22.41 -11.07
C LYS A 264 2.13 -22.44 -10.30
N LEU A 265 1.08 -22.85 -10.97
CA LEU A 265 -0.20 -23.06 -10.31
C LEU A 265 -0.08 -24.13 -9.21
N ARG A 266 -0.46 -23.79 -8.00
CA ARG A 266 -0.44 -24.70 -6.83
C ARG A 266 -1.34 -25.92 -7.09
N SER A 267 -0.91 -27.08 -6.63
CA SER A 267 -1.62 -28.34 -6.88
C SER A 267 -3.07 -28.33 -6.41
N GLY A 268 -3.38 -27.63 -5.30
CA GLY A 268 -4.76 -27.49 -4.81
C GLY A 268 -5.64 -26.71 -5.77
N ASN A 269 -5.12 -25.61 -6.34
CA ASN A 269 -5.84 -24.78 -7.30
C ASN A 269 -6.03 -25.54 -8.64
N ALA A 270 -5.00 -26.25 -9.10
CA ALA A 270 -5.09 -27.07 -10.31
C ALA A 270 -6.15 -28.17 -10.18
N GLN A 271 -6.16 -28.91 -9.06
CA GLN A 271 -7.16 -29.95 -8.80
C GLN A 271 -8.59 -29.38 -8.70
N ALA A 272 -8.73 -28.21 -8.05
CA ALA A 272 -10.01 -27.55 -7.94
C ALA A 272 -10.53 -27.09 -9.31
N LEU A 273 -9.67 -26.53 -10.16
CA LEU A 273 -9.99 -26.14 -11.54
C LEU A 273 -10.44 -27.36 -12.37
N GLU A 274 -9.66 -28.46 -12.36
CA GLU A 274 -10.03 -29.68 -13.04
C GLU A 274 -11.38 -30.25 -12.57
N ALA A 275 -11.63 -30.21 -11.25
CA ALA A 275 -12.92 -30.63 -10.70
C ALA A 275 -14.05 -29.69 -11.13
N GLY A 276 -13.80 -28.38 -11.15
CA GLY A 276 -14.75 -27.36 -11.64
C GLY A 276 -15.16 -27.60 -13.10
N ILE A 277 -14.18 -27.90 -13.97
CA ILE A 277 -14.42 -28.25 -15.39
C ILE A 277 -15.31 -29.48 -15.49
N ARG A 278 -14.89 -30.59 -14.83
CA ARG A 278 -15.64 -31.86 -14.89
C ARG A 278 -17.06 -31.78 -14.36
N GLN A 279 -17.29 -30.92 -13.36
CA GLN A 279 -18.58 -30.75 -12.69
C GLN A 279 -19.43 -29.60 -13.26
N ASN A 280 -18.91 -28.90 -14.27
CA ASN A 280 -19.53 -27.71 -14.86
C ASN A 280 -19.89 -26.64 -13.81
N ARG A 281 -18.92 -26.36 -12.89
CA ARG A 281 -19.09 -25.41 -11.79
C ARG A 281 -18.27 -24.13 -11.95
N LEU A 282 -17.63 -23.93 -13.11
CA LEU A 282 -16.84 -22.74 -13.37
C LEU A 282 -17.72 -21.48 -13.32
N LEU A 283 -17.20 -20.44 -12.70
CA LEU A 283 -17.80 -19.11 -12.71
C LEU A 283 -17.64 -18.46 -14.10
N SER A 284 -18.41 -17.44 -14.40
CA SER A 284 -18.09 -16.60 -15.55
C SER A 284 -16.94 -15.67 -15.24
N VAL A 285 -16.15 -15.30 -16.23
CA VAL A 285 -15.10 -14.30 -16.08
C VAL A 285 -15.66 -13.02 -15.44
N ARG A 286 -16.85 -12.58 -15.86
CA ARG A 286 -17.55 -11.42 -15.29
C ARG A 286 -17.91 -11.58 -13.81
N SER A 287 -18.07 -12.80 -13.32
CA SER A 287 -18.42 -13.10 -11.92
C SER A 287 -17.19 -13.33 -11.02
N LEU A 288 -15.99 -13.39 -11.57
CA LEU A 288 -14.73 -13.52 -10.82
C LEU A 288 -14.33 -12.15 -10.23
N THR A 289 -15.13 -11.63 -9.29
CA THR A 289 -14.97 -10.28 -8.73
C THR A 289 -14.25 -10.26 -7.39
N ALA A 290 -14.23 -11.38 -6.67
CA ALA A 290 -13.52 -11.55 -5.41
C ALA A 290 -13.41 -13.04 -5.05
N PRO A 291 -12.42 -13.44 -4.24
CA PRO A 291 -12.40 -14.76 -3.62
C PRO A 291 -13.66 -14.98 -2.79
N THR A 292 -14.27 -16.17 -2.90
CA THR A 292 -15.45 -16.50 -2.09
C THR A 292 -15.06 -16.70 -0.63
N GLY A 293 -15.98 -16.42 0.30
CA GLY A 293 -15.76 -16.69 1.73
C GLY A 293 -15.78 -18.18 2.08
N ASN A 294 -16.02 -19.07 1.10
CA ASN A 294 -16.04 -20.52 1.28
C ASN A 294 -14.65 -21.10 0.96
N PRO A 295 -13.95 -21.71 1.95
CA PRO A 295 -12.62 -22.28 1.74
C PRO A 295 -12.52 -23.30 0.60
N ASP A 296 -13.60 -24.05 0.34
CA ASP A 296 -13.63 -25.07 -0.72
C ASP A 296 -13.69 -24.44 -2.13
N GLU A 297 -14.12 -23.20 -2.22
CA GLU A 297 -14.23 -22.45 -3.47
C GLU A 297 -13.04 -21.52 -3.73
N ILE A 298 -12.26 -21.18 -2.70
CA ILE A 298 -11.08 -20.31 -2.83
C ILE A 298 -10.07 -20.90 -3.81
N ASN A 299 -9.78 -22.20 -3.71
CA ASN A 299 -8.85 -22.86 -4.61
C ASN A 299 -9.36 -22.86 -6.06
N LEU A 300 -10.69 -22.96 -6.25
CA LEU A 300 -11.29 -22.90 -7.58
C LEU A 300 -11.14 -21.49 -8.15
N PHE A 301 -11.47 -20.46 -7.38
CA PHE A 301 -11.32 -19.06 -7.80
C PHE A 301 -9.89 -18.78 -8.29
N TYR A 302 -8.86 -19.12 -7.49
CA TYR A 302 -7.47 -18.92 -7.88
C TYR A 302 -7.05 -19.78 -9.08
N GLY A 303 -7.61 -20.98 -9.22
CA GLY A 303 -7.44 -21.81 -10.43
C GLY A 303 -8.01 -21.16 -11.68
N GLU A 304 -9.22 -20.61 -11.57
CA GLU A 304 -9.93 -19.93 -12.67
C GLU A 304 -9.21 -18.66 -13.12
N VAL A 305 -8.90 -17.73 -12.20
CA VAL A 305 -8.22 -16.46 -12.53
C VAL A 305 -6.84 -16.69 -13.16
N TYR A 306 -6.05 -17.62 -12.61
CA TYR A 306 -4.80 -18.07 -13.23
C TYR A 306 -5.02 -18.53 -14.66
N SER A 307 -5.99 -19.42 -14.86
CA SER A 307 -6.26 -20.04 -16.17
C SER A 307 -6.74 -19.05 -17.22
N VAL A 308 -7.53 -18.04 -16.83
CA VAL A 308 -7.97 -16.96 -17.73
C VAL A 308 -6.78 -16.12 -18.19
N VAL A 309 -5.89 -15.74 -17.26
CA VAL A 309 -4.70 -14.95 -17.58
C VAL A 309 -3.69 -15.76 -18.40
N ASP A 310 -3.48 -17.04 -18.05
CA ASP A 310 -2.63 -17.95 -18.84
C ASP A 310 -3.16 -18.08 -20.27
N PHE A 311 -4.49 -18.28 -20.47
CA PHE A 311 -5.11 -18.29 -21.80
C PHE A 311 -4.82 -17.02 -22.59
N LEU A 312 -5.00 -15.84 -21.98
CA LEU A 312 -4.73 -14.56 -22.67
C LEU A 312 -3.25 -14.42 -23.07
N LEU A 313 -2.33 -14.76 -22.18
CA LEU A 313 -0.90 -14.66 -22.43
C LEU A 313 -0.41 -15.69 -23.46
N GLN A 314 -0.88 -16.94 -23.39
CA GLN A 314 -0.51 -17.99 -24.35
C GLN A 314 -1.09 -17.75 -25.75
N THR A 315 -2.32 -17.23 -25.83
CA THR A 315 -3.01 -17.06 -27.10
C THR A 315 -2.65 -15.75 -27.79
N TYR A 316 -2.53 -14.65 -27.04
CA TYR A 316 -2.40 -13.30 -27.60
C TYR A 316 -1.05 -12.62 -27.30
N GLY A 317 -0.28 -13.18 -26.36
CA GLY A 317 1.05 -12.72 -26.02
C GLY A 317 1.09 -11.51 -25.07
N ARG A 318 2.30 -11.23 -24.60
CA ARG A 318 2.57 -10.18 -23.60
C ARG A 318 2.29 -8.76 -24.10
N GLU A 319 2.50 -8.50 -25.39
CA GLU A 319 2.26 -7.17 -25.98
C GLU A 319 0.79 -6.76 -25.88
N LYS A 320 -0.12 -7.72 -26.06
CA LYS A 320 -1.56 -7.49 -25.87
C LYS A 320 -1.90 -7.28 -24.40
N MET A 321 -1.28 -8.04 -23.48
CA MET A 321 -1.50 -7.88 -22.04
C MET A 321 -0.98 -6.51 -21.56
N SER A 322 0.22 -6.12 -21.93
CA SER A 322 0.77 -4.78 -21.63
C SER A 322 -0.12 -3.67 -22.21
N GLY A 323 -0.63 -3.87 -23.43
CA GLY A 323 -1.60 -2.97 -24.06
C GLY A 323 -2.90 -2.85 -23.28
N LEU A 324 -3.40 -3.95 -22.69
CA LEU A 324 -4.60 -3.95 -21.86
C LEU A 324 -4.41 -3.12 -20.60
N LEU A 325 -3.30 -3.33 -19.88
CA LEU A 325 -2.98 -2.56 -18.67
C LEU A 325 -2.83 -1.06 -18.96
N LYS A 326 -2.23 -0.70 -20.10
CA LYS A 326 -2.16 0.69 -20.55
C LYS A 326 -3.54 1.31 -20.78
N VAL A 327 -4.45 0.56 -21.38
CA VAL A 327 -5.83 1.03 -21.65
C VAL A 327 -6.60 1.20 -20.33
N PHE A 328 -6.35 0.37 -19.32
CA PHE A 328 -6.88 0.59 -17.97
C PHE A 328 -6.30 1.87 -17.34
N LYS A 329 -5.01 2.14 -17.47
CA LYS A 329 -4.38 3.40 -17.02
C LYS A 329 -5.05 4.64 -17.63
N GLU A 330 -5.56 4.53 -18.85
CA GLU A 330 -6.32 5.58 -19.53
C GLU A 330 -7.77 5.74 -18.98
N GLY A 331 -8.20 4.89 -18.04
CA GLY A 331 -9.51 4.96 -17.38
C GLY A 331 -10.64 4.21 -18.10
N SER A 332 -10.32 3.27 -19.00
CA SER A 332 -11.33 2.46 -19.69
C SER A 332 -11.97 1.45 -18.74
N LEU A 333 -13.27 1.20 -18.92
CA LEU A 333 -13.97 0.10 -18.27
C LEU A 333 -13.58 -1.25 -18.89
N THR A 334 -13.81 -2.34 -18.15
CA THR A 334 -13.29 -3.69 -18.51
C THR A 334 -13.69 -4.14 -19.91
N ASP A 335 -14.98 -4.06 -20.27
CA ASP A 335 -15.44 -4.49 -21.59
C ASP A 335 -14.88 -3.62 -22.71
N ASP A 336 -14.82 -2.30 -22.51
CA ASP A 336 -14.24 -1.35 -23.47
C ASP A 336 -12.75 -1.59 -23.67
N ALA A 337 -12.02 -1.89 -22.57
CA ALA A 337 -10.59 -2.18 -22.62
C ALA A 337 -10.31 -3.49 -23.37
N LEU A 338 -11.07 -4.55 -23.09
CA LEU A 338 -10.98 -5.84 -23.80
C LEU A 338 -11.31 -5.67 -25.28
N MET A 339 -12.40 -4.98 -25.59
CA MET A 339 -12.80 -4.71 -26.97
C MET A 339 -11.73 -3.92 -27.73
N LYS A 340 -11.13 -2.90 -27.11
CA LYS A 340 -10.08 -2.07 -27.74
C LYS A 340 -8.81 -2.87 -28.03
N VAL A 341 -8.43 -3.80 -27.14
CA VAL A 341 -7.15 -4.51 -27.26
C VAL A 341 -7.28 -5.86 -27.98
N TYR A 342 -8.30 -6.64 -27.62
CA TYR A 342 -8.48 -8.02 -28.12
C TYR A 342 -9.58 -8.13 -29.17
N GLY A 343 -10.56 -7.21 -29.16
CA GLY A 343 -11.69 -7.23 -30.10
C GLY A 343 -12.91 -8.00 -29.61
N PHE A 344 -12.96 -8.30 -28.31
CA PHE A 344 -14.07 -9.00 -27.65
C PHE A 344 -14.30 -8.43 -26.23
N ASP A 345 -15.46 -8.71 -25.64
CA ASP A 345 -15.82 -8.36 -24.26
C ASP A 345 -15.58 -9.54 -23.28
N GLN A 346 -16.00 -9.40 -22.03
CA GLN A 346 -15.83 -10.45 -21.02
C GLN A 346 -16.65 -11.71 -21.31
N ASP A 347 -17.79 -11.62 -21.96
CA ASP A 347 -18.64 -12.77 -22.26
C ASP A 347 -18.03 -13.61 -23.39
N GLU A 348 -17.48 -12.96 -24.40
CA GLU A 348 -16.72 -13.64 -25.47
C GLU A 348 -15.39 -14.19 -24.93
N LEU A 349 -14.70 -13.47 -24.01
CA LEU A 349 -13.53 -13.99 -23.31
C LEU A 349 -13.87 -15.28 -22.56
N ASP A 350 -14.97 -15.32 -21.80
CA ASP A 350 -15.43 -16.53 -21.08
C ASP A 350 -15.66 -17.70 -22.06
N ALA A 351 -16.29 -17.44 -23.21
CA ALA A 351 -16.54 -18.47 -24.21
C ALA A 351 -15.24 -19.05 -24.80
N GLN A 352 -14.32 -18.20 -25.23
CA GLN A 352 -13.03 -18.62 -25.81
C GLN A 352 -12.14 -19.33 -24.78
N TRP A 353 -12.07 -18.82 -23.55
CA TRP A 353 -11.33 -19.47 -22.45
C TRP A 353 -11.89 -20.87 -22.17
N ARG A 354 -13.21 -21.00 -22.02
CA ARG A 354 -13.84 -22.32 -21.78
C ARG A 354 -13.54 -23.32 -22.89
N GLU A 355 -13.63 -22.89 -24.14
CA GLU A 355 -13.27 -23.74 -25.28
C GLU A 355 -11.80 -24.19 -25.20
N SER A 356 -10.88 -23.28 -24.82
CA SER A 356 -9.44 -23.58 -24.75
C SER A 356 -9.11 -24.63 -23.69
N ILE A 357 -9.84 -24.68 -22.58
CA ILE A 357 -9.63 -25.65 -21.49
C ILE A 357 -10.57 -26.88 -21.58
N GLY A 358 -11.35 -27.01 -22.65
CA GLY A 358 -12.30 -28.11 -22.85
C GLY A 358 -13.48 -28.10 -21.87
N ALA A 359 -13.83 -26.95 -21.32
CA ALA A 359 -14.97 -26.80 -20.44
C ALA A 359 -16.28 -26.70 -21.26
N PRO A 360 -17.44 -27.13 -20.71
CA PRO A 360 -18.72 -26.94 -21.38
C PRO A 360 -19.00 -25.44 -21.59
N ALA A 361 -19.62 -25.14 -22.75
CA ALA A 361 -20.16 -23.80 -22.99
C ALA A 361 -21.19 -23.44 -21.91
N ARG A 362 -21.24 -22.16 -21.52
CA ARG A 362 -22.30 -21.71 -20.62
C ARG A 362 -23.66 -21.87 -21.26
N VAL A 363 -24.57 -22.49 -20.54
CA VAL A 363 -25.98 -22.43 -20.88
C VAL A 363 -26.48 -21.04 -20.45
N GLU A 364 -26.75 -20.17 -21.39
CA GLU A 364 -27.49 -18.95 -21.09
C GLU A 364 -28.79 -19.34 -20.41
N MET A 365 -28.92 -19.09 -19.12
CA MET A 365 -30.23 -19.11 -18.51
C MET A 365 -30.95 -17.90 -19.10
N GLY A 366 -31.84 -18.19 -20.08
CA GLY A 366 -32.67 -17.18 -20.73
C GLY A 366 -33.16 -16.18 -19.69
N GLU A 367 -33.19 -14.91 -20.07
CA GLU A 367 -33.65 -13.78 -19.26
C GLU A 367 -34.76 -14.23 -18.31
N ARG A 368 -34.43 -14.31 -17.00
CA ARG A 368 -35.51 -14.35 -16.03
C ARG A 368 -36.28 -13.07 -16.24
N ALA A 369 -37.50 -13.21 -16.78
CA ALA A 369 -38.45 -12.13 -16.81
C ALA A 369 -38.37 -11.39 -15.47
N THR A 370 -37.92 -10.15 -15.51
CA THR A 370 -37.90 -9.26 -14.36
C THR A 370 -39.27 -9.33 -13.72
N PRO A 371 -39.40 -9.74 -12.44
CA PRO A 371 -40.67 -9.57 -11.76
C PRO A 371 -41.00 -8.08 -11.82
N GLU A 372 -42.15 -7.75 -12.41
CA GLU A 372 -42.71 -6.41 -12.45
C GLU A 372 -42.70 -5.89 -10.99
N ALA A 373 -41.86 -4.86 -10.73
CA ALA A 373 -41.74 -4.27 -9.40
C ALA A 373 -43.12 -3.72 -9.01
N PRO A 374 -43.62 -4.01 -7.77
CA PRO A 374 -44.84 -3.36 -7.31
C PRO A 374 -44.56 -1.86 -7.19
N GLU A 375 -45.44 -1.05 -7.75
CA GLU A 375 -45.46 0.41 -7.58
C GLU A 375 -45.44 0.75 -6.10
N THR A 376 -44.30 1.22 -5.60
CA THR A 376 -44.21 1.78 -4.27
C THR A 376 -44.16 3.29 -4.38
N THR A 377 -45.19 3.91 -3.82
CA THR A 377 -45.30 5.33 -3.49
C THR A 377 -44.14 5.74 -2.62
N GLU A 378 -43.46 6.83 -2.99
CA GLU A 378 -42.37 7.47 -2.22
C GLU A 378 -42.80 7.85 -0.79
N PRO A 379 -41.83 7.87 0.14
CA PRO A 379 -41.68 9.04 0.98
C PRO A 379 -40.27 9.64 0.96
N ALA A 380 -40.27 10.96 1.02
CA ALA A 380 -39.13 11.84 0.98
C ALA A 380 -38.13 11.67 2.13
N GLY A 381 -36.85 11.91 1.84
CA GLY A 381 -35.88 12.48 2.75
C GLY A 381 -34.94 11.52 3.47
N GLY A 382 -33.68 11.44 3.05
CA GLY A 382 -32.62 10.80 3.79
C GLY A 382 -31.24 11.10 3.19
N ILE A 383 -30.45 11.79 3.96
CA ILE A 383 -29.13 12.36 3.68
C ILE A 383 -28.13 11.25 3.31
N CYS A 384 -27.49 11.36 2.12
CA CYS A 384 -26.38 10.52 1.71
C CYS A 384 -25.10 10.91 2.47
N TRP A 385 -24.58 9.99 3.25
CA TRP A 385 -23.19 9.99 3.70
C TRP A 385 -22.35 9.24 2.68
N GLY A 386 -21.39 9.95 2.07
CA GLY A 386 -20.46 9.37 1.13
C GLY A 386 -19.54 8.36 1.82
N ALA A 387 -19.52 7.15 1.31
CA ALA A 387 -18.54 6.14 1.66
C ALA A 387 -17.26 6.38 0.85
N LEU A 388 -16.14 6.51 1.53
CA LEU A 388 -14.79 6.48 0.96
C LEU A 388 -14.49 5.04 0.50
N PRO A 389 -14.00 4.81 -0.72
CA PRO A 389 -13.50 3.51 -1.12
C PRO A 389 -12.03 3.37 -0.69
N GLY A 390 -11.81 2.65 0.38
CA GLY A 390 -10.52 2.14 0.79
C GLY A 390 -10.61 0.64 0.90
N LEU A 391 -10.56 -0.08 -0.21
CA LEU A 391 -10.46 -1.55 -0.23
C LEU A 391 -8.98 -1.91 -0.36
N ALA A 392 -8.32 -2.15 0.78
CA ALA A 392 -7.15 -3.01 0.83
C ALA A 392 -7.65 -4.45 0.64
N LEU A 393 -7.43 -5.03 -0.53
CA LEU A 393 -7.65 -6.45 -0.79
C LEU A 393 -6.59 -7.24 -0.02
N ALA A 394 -6.98 -7.80 1.13
CA ALA A 394 -6.14 -8.75 1.86
C ALA A 394 -6.19 -10.09 1.14
N VAL A 395 -5.05 -10.53 0.60
CA VAL A 395 -4.90 -11.90 0.07
C VAL A 395 -4.93 -12.89 1.22
N LEU A 396 -6.02 -13.63 1.30
CA LEU A 396 -6.30 -14.63 2.30
C LEU A 396 -5.79 -15.99 1.85
N SER A 397 -4.56 -16.37 2.20
CA SER A 397 -4.16 -17.77 2.12
C SER A 397 -4.57 -18.49 3.40
N LEU A 398 -5.69 -19.22 3.33
CA LEU A 398 -6.21 -20.03 4.41
C LEU A 398 -5.41 -21.35 4.54
N SER A 399 -4.53 -21.42 5.52
CA SER A 399 -3.95 -22.69 5.95
C SER A 399 -4.81 -23.32 7.03
N PHE A 400 -5.71 -24.25 6.67
CA PHE A 400 -6.46 -25.06 7.63
C PHE A 400 -5.56 -26.10 8.28
N LYS A 401 -5.28 -25.95 9.57
CA LYS A 401 -4.79 -27.05 10.40
C LYS A 401 -5.96 -28.00 10.70
N SER A 402 -6.03 -29.14 10.01
CA SER A 402 -6.88 -30.26 10.37
C SER A 402 -6.47 -30.77 11.76
N GLN A 403 -7.20 -30.42 12.80
CA GLN A 403 -7.12 -31.12 14.08
C GLN A 403 -7.79 -32.49 13.92
N ARG A 404 -6.98 -33.54 13.70
CA ARG A 404 -7.40 -34.91 13.98
C ARG A 404 -7.61 -35.04 15.50
N LYS A 405 -8.86 -35.04 15.93
CA LYS A 405 -9.25 -35.59 17.23
C LYS A 405 -9.02 -37.11 17.16
N SER A 406 -7.93 -37.58 17.75
CA SER A 406 -7.80 -38.97 18.15
C SER A 406 -8.76 -39.22 19.32
N GLY A 407 -9.84 -39.97 19.05
CA GLY A 407 -10.75 -40.45 20.09
C GLY A 407 -10.03 -41.48 20.96
N GLU A 408 -9.81 -41.15 22.20
CA GLU A 408 -9.51 -42.14 23.23
C GLU A 408 -10.80 -42.91 23.59
N LEU A 409 -10.85 -44.16 23.17
CA LEU A 409 -11.72 -45.17 23.74
C LEU A 409 -11.09 -45.67 25.01
N GLY A 410 -11.81 -45.50 26.12
CA GLY A 410 -11.41 -46.00 27.44
C GLY A 410 -11.31 -47.49 27.52
N GLY A 411 -10.37 -47.98 28.33
CA GLY A 411 -10.18 -49.35 28.73
C GLY A 411 -9.56 -49.40 30.12
N THR A 412 -10.37 -49.55 31.13
CA THR A 412 -10.07 -49.89 32.53
C THR A 412 -9.36 -51.23 32.68
N ARG A 413 -8.37 -51.29 33.59
CA ARG A 413 -7.88 -52.39 34.50
C ARG A 413 -6.36 -52.42 34.50
N GLY A 414 -5.66 -52.50 35.59
CA GLY A 414 -5.84 -52.96 36.94
C GLY A 414 -4.46 -53.01 37.61
N ILE A 415 -4.42 -52.66 38.83
CA ILE A 415 -3.66 -53.02 40.04
C ILE A 415 -2.45 -53.98 39.89
N LEU A 416 -1.34 -53.63 40.57
CA LEU A 416 -0.38 -54.32 41.45
C LEU A 416 1.08 -53.92 41.05
N SER A 417 1.77 -53.22 41.93
CA SER A 417 2.59 -53.57 43.13
C SER A 417 4.04 -53.96 42.75
N GLU A 418 4.98 -53.27 43.45
CA GLU A 418 6.30 -53.70 43.92
C GLU A 418 7.50 -53.82 42.93
N GLY A 419 8.53 -53.13 43.34
CA GLY A 419 9.91 -53.30 42.92
C GLY A 419 10.69 -51.98 43.04
#